data_f110baea38fd37800b491d41638a4511
#
_entry.id   f110baea38fd37800b491d41638a4511
#
_cell.length_a   1.000
_cell.length_b   1.000
_cell.length_c   1.000
_cell.angle_alpha   90.00
_cell.angle_beta   90.00
_cell.angle_gamma   90.00
#
_symmetry.space_group_name_H-M   'P 1'
#
loop_
_entity.id
_entity.type
_entity.pdbx_description
1 polymer ?
#
loop_
_entity_poly.entity_id
_entity_poly.type
_entity_poly.pdbx_seq_one_letter_code
_entity_poly.pdbx_strand_id
1 'polypeptide(L)'
;MPDTARPAFHGFEQIPLREYAERAYLDYSMYVVLDRALPFIGDGLKPVQRGIVYSMSELGLNAGAKPKKSARIVGDVIGKYHPHGDSACYEALVLMAQPFSYRYPLIDGQGNFGSPDDPKSFAAMRYTESKLTPIAEVLLGELGQGTVDWTPNFDGTLEEPTWLPARLPHLLLNGTTGIAVGMATDVPPHNLNEIVSA
;
A
#
# COMPACT_ATOMS: atom_id res chain seq x y z
N MET A 1 20.83 -1.57 -47.02
CA MET A 1 19.87 -2.65 -46.76
C MET A 1 18.52 -2.14 -47.21
N PRO A 2 17.79 -2.83 -48.12
CA PRO A 2 16.53 -2.29 -48.64
C PRO A 2 15.49 -2.22 -47.56
N ASP A 3 14.81 -1.07 -47.53
CA ASP A 3 13.64 -0.76 -46.71
C ASP A 3 12.52 -1.73 -47.09
N THR A 4 12.28 -2.75 -46.30
CA THR A 4 11.16 -3.65 -46.49
C THR A 4 9.89 -2.90 -46.13
N ALA A 5 9.18 -2.39 -47.12
CA ALA A 5 7.88 -1.76 -47.01
C ALA A 5 6.95 -2.63 -46.12
N ARG A 6 6.58 -2.11 -44.99
CA ARG A 6 5.61 -2.75 -44.06
C ARG A 6 4.27 -2.85 -44.78
N PRO A 7 3.60 -4.00 -44.81
CA PRO A 7 2.27 -4.10 -45.37
C PRO A 7 1.32 -3.23 -44.54
N ALA A 8 0.67 -2.26 -45.20
CA ALA A 8 -0.35 -1.42 -44.54
C ALA A 8 -1.61 -2.25 -44.32
N PHE A 9 -1.75 -2.79 -43.13
CA PHE A 9 -3.02 -3.36 -42.67
C PHE A 9 -3.93 -2.22 -42.21
N HIS A 10 -5.00 -1.96 -42.95
CA HIS A 10 -6.03 -1.00 -42.54
C HIS A 10 -6.70 -1.48 -41.25
N GLY A 11 -6.52 -0.72 -40.16
CA GLY A 11 -7.20 -0.91 -38.90
C GLY A 11 -6.40 -1.56 -37.77
N PHE A 12 -5.13 -1.90 -37.97
CA PHE A 12 -4.23 -2.45 -36.97
C PHE A 12 -2.91 -1.68 -36.90
N GLU A 13 -2.50 -1.29 -35.70
CA GLU A 13 -1.15 -0.77 -35.45
C GLU A 13 -0.17 -1.94 -35.32
N GLN A 14 0.92 -1.93 -36.10
CA GLN A 14 1.97 -2.95 -36.02
C GLN A 14 3.23 -2.31 -35.42
N ILE A 15 3.63 -2.80 -34.25
CA ILE A 15 4.87 -2.38 -33.57
C ILE A 15 5.83 -3.58 -33.57
N PRO A 16 7.13 -3.39 -33.86
CA PRO A 16 8.13 -4.44 -33.70
C PRO A 16 8.10 -4.96 -32.24
N LEU A 17 8.14 -6.28 -32.07
CA LEU A 17 8.08 -6.92 -30.75
C LEU A 17 9.14 -6.36 -29.79
N ARG A 18 10.34 -6.08 -30.29
CA ARG A 18 11.43 -5.49 -29.51
C ARG A 18 11.04 -4.13 -28.95
N GLU A 19 10.55 -3.23 -29.80
CA GLU A 19 10.14 -1.88 -29.40
C GLU A 19 8.97 -1.91 -28.41
N TYR A 20 7.99 -2.78 -28.66
CA TYR A 20 6.89 -3.00 -27.72
C TYR A 20 7.38 -3.51 -26.37
N ALA A 21 8.25 -4.53 -26.36
CA ALA A 21 8.76 -5.12 -25.13
C ALA A 21 9.61 -4.14 -24.32
N GLU A 22 10.48 -3.36 -24.97
CA GLU A 22 11.30 -2.34 -24.32
C GLU A 22 10.44 -1.27 -23.66
N ARG A 23 9.43 -0.75 -24.36
CA ARG A 23 8.50 0.26 -23.83
C ARG A 23 7.64 -0.29 -22.69
N ALA A 24 6.99 -1.43 -22.90
CA ALA A 24 6.12 -2.05 -21.90
C ALA A 24 6.89 -2.42 -20.63
N TYR A 25 8.15 -2.89 -20.77
CA TYR A 25 8.98 -3.20 -19.60
C TYR A 25 9.43 -1.93 -18.86
N LEU A 26 9.75 -0.86 -19.57
CA LEU A 26 10.10 0.42 -18.96
C LEU A 26 8.90 1.00 -18.18
N ASP A 27 7.72 1.04 -18.79
CA ASP A 27 6.50 1.53 -18.17
C ASP A 27 6.15 0.71 -16.90
N TYR A 28 6.24 -0.63 -17.01
CA TYR A 28 6.05 -1.50 -15.86
C TYR A 28 7.09 -1.25 -14.75
N SER A 29 8.36 -1.07 -15.12
CA SER A 29 9.44 -0.81 -14.16
C SER A 29 9.23 0.49 -13.41
N MET A 30 8.85 1.55 -14.12
CA MET A 30 8.52 2.85 -13.55
C MET A 30 7.33 2.74 -12.57
N TYR A 31 6.26 2.05 -12.98
CA TYR A 31 5.11 1.79 -12.11
C TYR A 31 5.51 1.04 -10.83
N VAL A 32 6.33 -0.02 -10.94
CA VAL A 32 6.77 -0.79 -9.76
C VAL A 32 7.59 0.05 -8.79
N VAL A 33 8.44 0.95 -9.29
CA VAL A 33 9.25 1.84 -8.45
C VAL A 33 8.39 2.91 -7.79
N LEU A 34 7.56 3.62 -8.55
CA LEU A 34 6.86 4.81 -8.09
C LEU A 34 5.59 4.49 -7.27
N ASP A 35 4.83 3.46 -7.69
CA ASP A 35 3.46 3.26 -7.21
C ASP A 35 3.21 1.89 -6.58
N ARG A 36 4.25 1.08 -6.30
CA ARG A 36 4.02 -0.26 -5.77
C ARG A 36 4.98 -0.68 -4.66
N ALA A 37 6.29 -0.73 -4.97
CA ALA A 37 7.25 -1.45 -4.13
C ALA A 37 7.89 -0.61 -3.05
N LEU A 38 8.07 0.69 -3.30
CA LEU A 38 8.78 1.58 -2.40
C LEU A 38 7.82 2.39 -1.53
N PRO A 39 8.16 2.62 -0.25
CA PRO A 39 7.40 3.49 0.62
C PRO A 39 7.64 4.95 0.27
N PHE A 40 6.66 5.81 0.55
CA PHE A 40 6.88 7.25 0.56
C PHE A 40 7.59 7.68 1.83
N ILE A 41 8.60 8.56 1.71
CA ILE A 41 9.43 8.96 2.84
C ILE A 41 8.64 9.68 3.95
N GLY A 42 7.60 10.43 3.59
CA GLY A 42 6.83 11.26 4.53
C GLY A 42 6.00 10.43 5.50
N ASP A 43 5.34 9.38 5.04
CA ASP A 43 4.46 8.53 5.87
C ASP A 43 4.97 7.09 6.07
N GLY A 44 6.03 6.71 5.38
CA GLY A 44 6.62 5.37 5.47
C GLY A 44 5.77 4.26 4.86
N LEU A 45 4.72 4.59 4.11
CA LEU A 45 3.75 3.64 3.60
C LEU A 45 3.91 3.41 2.09
N LYS A 46 3.67 2.16 1.70
CA LYS A 46 3.43 1.81 0.29
C LYS A 46 1.99 2.19 -0.10
N PRO A 47 1.69 2.40 -1.38
CA PRO A 47 0.35 2.81 -1.83
C PRO A 47 -0.78 1.92 -1.30
N VAL A 48 -0.63 0.60 -1.36
CA VAL A 48 -1.64 -0.34 -0.82
C VAL A 48 -1.86 -0.17 0.69
N GLN A 49 -0.80 0.06 1.45
CA GLN A 49 -0.88 0.25 2.91
C GLN A 49 -1.58 1.57 3.24
N ARG A 50 -1.27 2.64 2.51
CA ARG A 50 -1.94 3.94 2.64
C ARG A 50 -3.42 3.84 2.31
N GLY A 51 -3.79 3.18 1.22
CA GLY A 51 -5.17 2.93 0.84
C GLY A 51 -5.94 2.14 1.90
N ILE A 52 -5.31 1.15 2.55
CA ILE A 52 -5.92 0.38 3.65
C ILE A 52 -6.18 1.29 4.86
N VAL A 53 -5.17 2.02 5.34
CA VAL A 53 -5.29 2.89 6.51
C VAL A 53 -6.32 3.98 6.27
N TYR A 54 -6.30 4.60 5.10
CA TYR A 54 -7.25 5.64 4.72
C TYR A 54 -8.68 5.11 4.61
N SER A 55 -8.90 3.99 3.91
CA SER A 55 -10.21 3.35 3.80
C SER A 55 -10.78 2.95 5.18
N MET A 56 -9.94 2.45 6.08
CA MET A 56 -10.35 2.13 7.45
C MET A 56 -10.78 3.39 8.23
N SER A 57 -10.13 4.51 8.01
CA SER A 57 -10.52 5.81 8.58
C SER A 57 -11.89 6.26 8.06
N GLU A 58 -12.12 6.20 6.75
CA GLU A 58 -13.41 6.51 6.12
C GLU A 58 -14.55 5.59 6.63
N LEU A 59 -14.25 4.33 6.91
CA LEU A 59 -15.19 3.38 7.51
C LEU A 59 -15.46 3.62 9.00
N GLY A 60 -14.79 4.62 9.62
CA GLY A 60 -14.90 4.94 11.03
C GLY A 60 -14.32 3.86 11.96
N LEU A 61 -13.32 3.11 11.48
CA LEU A 61 -12.67 2.03 12.21
C LEU A 61 -11.49 2.52 13.07
N ASN A 62 -11.71 3.57 13.85
CA ASN A 62 -10.72 4.07 14.79
C ASN A 62 -10.44 3.07 15.93
N ALA A 63 -9.44 3.35 16.77
CA ALA A 63 -9.01 2.47 17.84
C ALA A 63 -10.12 2.14 18.85
N GLY A 64 -11.06 3.07 19.08
CA GLY A 64 -12.22 2.88 19.95
C GLY A 64 -13.40 2.16 19.30
N ALA A 65 -13.39 1.96 17.98
CA ALA A 65 -14.49 1.37 17.26
C ALA A 65 -14.58 -0.15 17.46
N LYS A 66 -15.75 -0.71 17.15
CA LYS A 66 -15.87 -2.16 16.98
C LYS A 66 -15.21 -2.57 15.67
N PRO A 67 -14.39 -3.65 15.67
CA PRO A 67 -13.78 -4.14 14.45
C PRO A 67 -14.83 -4.60 13.44
N LYS A 68 -14.47 -4.54 12.16
CA LYS A 68 -15.28 -5.10 11.07
C LYS A 68 -14.53 -6.24 10.39
N LYS A 69 -15.27 -7.10 9.68
CA LYS A 69 -14.67 -8.17 8.88
C LYS A 69 -13.61 -7.61 7.94
N SER A 70 -12.44 -8.23 7.91
CA SER A 70 -11.33 -7.82 7.03
C SER A 70 -11.75 -7.83 5.56
N ALA A 71 -12.63 -8.76 5.17
CA ALA A 71 -13.21 -8.81 3.82
C ALA A 71 -13.97 -7.51 3.44
N ARG A 72 -14.62 -6.84 4.41
CA ARG A 72 -15.30 -5.55 4.16
C ARG A 72 -14.28 -4.46 3.87
N ILE A 73 -13.18 -4.43 4.62
CA ILE A 73 -12.11 -3.45 4.45
C ILE A 73 -11.43 -3.65 3.10
N VAL A 74 -11.03 -4.88 2.78
CA VAL A 74 -10.39 -5.23 1.50
C VAL A 74 -11.31 -4.87 0.33
N GLY A 75 -12.60 -5.20 0.40
CA GLY A 75 -13.57 -4.85 -0.65
C GLY A 75 -13.68 -3.33 -0.87
N ASP A 76 -13.66 -2.54 0.20
CA ASP A 76 -13.71 -1.08 0.11
C ASP A 76 -12.42 -0.51 -0.51
N VAL A 77 -11.25 -1.04 -0.13
CA VAL A 77 -9.94 -0.61 -0.66
C VAL A 77 -9.83 -0.88 -2.17
N ILE A 78 -10.13 -2.11 -2.60
CA ILE A 78 -10.01 -2.47 -4.02
C ILE A 78 -11.07 -1.79 -4.89
N GLY A 79 -12.23 -1.52 -4.33
CA GLY A 79 -13.33 -0.85 -5.03
C GLY A 79 -13.17 0.67 -5.17
N LYS A 80 -12.33 1.30 -4.32
CA LYS A 80 -12.21 2.77 -4.27
C LYS A 80 -10.82 3.29 -4.57
N TYR A 81 -9.76 2.66 -4.05
CA TYR A 81 -8.42 3.25 -4.00
C TYR A 81 -7.33 2.40 -4.65
N HIS A 82 -7.48 1.08 -4.65
CA HIS A 82 -6.41 0.19 -5.10
C HIS A 82 -6.93 -0.97 -5.94
N PRO A 83 -7.17 -0.79 -7.25
CA PRO A 83 -7.82 -1.76 -8.14
C PRO A 83 -6.90 -2.93 -8.51
N HIS A 84 -6.44 -3.67 -7.51
CA HIS A 84 -5.56 -4.84 -7.63
C HIS A 84 -6.19 -6.06 -6.95
N GLY A 85 -5.47 -7.19 -6.95
CA GLY A 85 -5.97 -8.43 -6.36
C GLY A 85 -6.26 -8.32 -4.86
N ASP A 86 -7.38 -8.87 -4.44
CA ASP A 86 -7.84 -8.90 -3.04
C ASP A 86 -6.87 -9.62 -2.11
N SER A 87 -6.25 -10.69 -2.59
CA SER A 87 -5.25 -11.45 -1.82
C SER A 87 -4.05 -10.60 -1.44
N ALA A 88 -3.50 -9.82 -2.38
CA ALA A 88 -2.36 -8.95 -2.11
C ALA A 88 -2.73 -7.82 -1.13
N CYS A 89 -3.92 -7.24 -1.27
CA CYS A 89 -4.44 -6.25 -0.35
C CYS A 89 -4.62 -6.84 1.06
N TYR A 90 -5.19 -8.04 1.15
CA TYR A 90 -5.36 -8.70 2.45
C TYR A 90 -4.03 -9.09 3.10
N GLU A 91 -3.05 -9.59 2.33
CA GLU A 91 -1.70 -9.87 2.85
C GLU A 91 -1.04 -8.61 3.42
N ALA A 92 -1.16 -7.46 2.75
CA ALA A 92 -0.66 -6.19 3.27
C ALA A 92 -1.36 -5.79 4.59
N LEU A 93 -2.68 -5.96 4.68
CA LEU A 93 -3.45 -5.74 5.90
C LEU A 93 -2.96 -6.64 7.04
N VAL A 94 -2.74 -7.92 6.76
CA VAL A 94 -2.26 -8.91 7.74
C VAL A 94 -0.88 -8.52 8.27
N LEU A 95 0.06 -8.14 7.41
CA LEU A 95 1.41 -7.72 7.81
C LEU A 95 1.36 -6.52 8.77
N MET A 96 0.51 -5.53 8.49
CA MET A 96 0.34 -4.34 9.36
C MET A 96 -0.31 -4.66 10.71
N ALA A 97 -0.94 -5.82 10.86
CA ALA A 97 -1.55 -6.29 12.11
C ALA A 97 -0.65 -7.24 12.92
N GLN A 98 0.42 -7.76 12.32
CA GLN A 98 1.31 -8.72 12.98
C GLN A 98 2.32 -8.04 13.89
N PRO A 99 2.31 -8.26 15.22
CA PRO A 99 3.24 -7.62 16.15
C PRO A 99 4.68 -8.12 16.01
N PHE A 100 4.90 -9.23 15.31
CA PHE A 100 6.22 -9.76 14.99
C PHE A 100 6.75 -9.26 13.64
N SER A 101 5.89 -8.68 12.78
CA SER A 101 6.27 -8.07 11.50
C SER A 101 6.43 -6.56 11.61
N TYR A 102 5.59 -5.91 12.41
CA TYR A 102 5.58 -4.47 12.65
C TYR A 102 5.95 -4.17 14.10
N ARG A 103 6.95 -3.31 14.31
CA ARG A 103 7.31 -2.85 15.66
C ARG A 103 6.16 -2.05 16.31
N TYR A 104 5.46 -1.28 15.50
CA TYR A 104 4.29 -0.50 15.89
C TYR A 104 3.14 -0.84 14.93
N PRO A 105 2.38 -1.91 15.18
CA PRO A 105 1.29 -2.32 14.32
C PRO A 105 0.27 -1.21 14.09
N LEU A 106 -0.13 -1.02 12.84
CA LEU A 106 -1.13 -0.01 12.46
C LEU A 106 -2.56 -0.54 12.55
N ILE A 107 -2.70 -1.85 12.56
CA ILE A 107 -3.99 -2.56 12.57
C ILE A 107 -4.05 -3.45 13.80
N ASP A 108 -5.18 -3.36 14.52
CA ASP A 108 -5.57 -4.28 15.58
C ASP A 108 -6.47 -5.35 14.97
N GLY A 109 -5.94 -6.56 14.87
CA GLY A 109 -6.59 -7.71 14.25
C GLY A 109 -7.16 -8.68 15.28
N GLN A 110 -8.37 -9.18 15.02
CA GLN A 110 -9.01 -10.24 15.79
C GLN A 110 -9.17 -11.50 14.95
N GLY A 111 -8.65 -12.61 15.46
CA GLY A 111 -8.62 -13.90 14.78
C GLY A 111 -7.19 -14.40 14.55
N ASN A 112 -7.01 -15.30 13.61
CA ASN A 112 -5.70 -15.83 13.26
C ASN A 112 -5.03 -14.96 12.18
N PHE A 113 -4.01 -14.20 12.59
CA PHE A 113 -3.15 -13.39 11.73
C PHE A 113 -1.74 -14.00 11.53
N GLY A 114 -1.60 -15.31 11.73
CA GLY A 114 -0.32 -16.01 11.63
C GLY A 114 0.47 -16.00 12.95
N SER A 115 1.66 -16.56 12.90
CA SER A 115 2.60 -16.63 14.03
C SER A 115 4.03 -16.35 13.57
N PRO A 116 4.98 -16.07 14.47
CA PRO A 116 6.39 -15.88 14.09
C PRO A 116 6.98 -17.08 13.34
N ASP A 117 6.55 -18.32 13.69
CA ASP A 117 7.04 -19.55 13.05
C ASP A 117 6.41 -19.77 11.67
N ASP A 118 5.19 -19.26 11.46
CA ASP A 118 4.49 -19.34 10.17
C ASP A 118 3.69 -18.06 9.90
N PRO A 119 4.37 -16.99 9.43
CA PRO A 119 3.75 -15.69 9.20
C PRO A 119 2.67 -15.69 8.12
N LYS A 120 2.68 -16.69 7.24
CA LYS A 120 1.73 -16.82 6.13
C LYS A 120 0.53 -17.72 6.43
N SER A 121 0.51 -18.39 7.57
CA SER A 121 -0.60 -19.23 8.01
C SER A 121 -1.66 -18.43 8.75
N PHE A 122 -2.28 -17.46 8.07
CA PHE A 122 -3.38 -16.66 8.60
C PHE A 122 -4.73 -17.11 8.02
N ALA A 123 -5.80 -16.84 8.75
CA ALA A 123 -7.14 -17.20 8.32
C ALA A 123 -7.63 -16.33 7.14
N ALA A 124 -8.55 -16.85 6.34
CA ALA A 124 -9.17 -16.09 5.26
C ALA A 124 -9.87 -14.83 5.81
N MET A 125 -9.89 -13.75 5.01
CA MET A 125 -10.41 -12.42 5.38
C MET A 125 -11.88 -12.41 5.83
N ARG A 126 -12.67 -13.43 5.48
CA ARG A 126 -14.06 -13.59 5.94
C ARG A 126 -14.16 -13.98 7.41
N TYR A 127 -13.10 -14.54 8.01
CA TYR A 127 -13.07 -14.97 9.41
C TYR A 127 -12.47 -13.92 10.33
N THR A 128 -11.48 -13.16 9.86
CA THR A 128 -10.78 -12.15 10.66
C THR A 128 -11.56 -10.83 10.72
N GLU A 129 -11.30 -10.06 11.77
CA GLU A 129 -11.85 -8.72 11.97
C GLU A 129 -10.71 -7.75 12.27
N SER A 130 -10.86 -6.49 11.85
CA SER A 130 -9.79 -5.51 11.97
C SER A 130 -10.33 -4.11 12.27
N LYS A 131 -9.52 -3.31 12.98
CA LYS A 131 -9.68 -1.88 13.22
C LYS A 131 -8.32 -1.20 13.29
N LEU A 132 -8.27 0.13 13.29
CA LEU A 132 -7.03 0.89 13.47
C LEU A 132 -6.54 0.83 14.91
N THR A 133 -5.22 0.95 15.08
CA THR A 133 -4.58 1.14 16.39
C THR A 133 -4.46 2.63 16.72
N PRO A 134 -4.19 3.01 17.99
CA PRO A 134 -3.95 4.40 18.36
C PRO A 134 -2.79 5.04 17.59
N ILE A 135 -1.75 4.29 17.23
CA ILE A 135 -0.62 4.83 16.47
C ILE A 135 -1.00 5.11 15.00
N ALA A 136 -1.92 4.35 14.43
CA ALA A 136 -2.46 4.65 13.10
C ALA A 136 -3.29 5.95 13.10
N GLU A 137 -3.95 6.29 14.20
CA GLU A 137 -4.65 7.57 14.35
C GLU A 137 -3.70 8.77 14.36
N VAL A 138 -2.46 8.58 14.81
CA VAL A 138 -1.41 9.62 14.73
C VAL A 138 -1.04 9.92 13.28
N LEU A 139 -1.00 8.89 12.41
CA LEU A 139 -0.79 9.08 10.97
C LEU A 139 -1.89 9.94 10.31
N LEU A 140 -3.11 9.82 10.79
CA LEU A 140 -4.31 10.41 10.20
C LEU A 140 -4.70 11.77 10.83
N GLY A 141 -4.15 12.09 12.01
CA GLY A 141 -4.68 13.12 12.90
C GLY A 141 -4.80 14.54 12.34
N GLU A 142 -4.07 14.87 11.28
CA GLU A 142 -4.08 16.18 10.64
C GLU A 142 -4.63 16.13 9.20
N LEU A 143 -5.19 15.00 8.77
CA LEU A 143 -5.64 14.79 7.40
C LEU A 143 -6.67 15.83 6.91
N GLY A 144 -7.57 16.27 7.80
CA GLY A 144 -8.57 17.29 7.50
C GLY A 144 -8.12 18.74 7.68
N GLN A 145 -6.82 18.98 7.91
CA GLN A 145 -6.29 20.33 8.23
C GLN A 145 -5.53 21.00 7.07
N GLY A 146 -5.65 20.45 5.85
CA GLY A 146 -4.95 20.99 4.68
C GLY A 146 -3.45 20.71 4.68
N THR A 147 -3.01 19.66 5.35
CA THR A 147 -1.60 19.26 5.49
C THR A 147 -1.09 18.38 4.36
N VAL A 148 -1.98 17.87 3.52
CA VAL A 148 -1.66 16.94 2.42
C VAL A 148 -2.37 17.36 1.14
N ASP A 149 -1.78 16.98 0.02
CA ASP A 149 -2.41 17.12 -1.29
C ASP A 149 -3.34 15.94 -1.56
N TRP A 150 -4.37 16.20 -2.34
CA TRP A 150 -5.38 15.23 -2.74
C TRP A 150 -5.27 14.95 -4.24
N THR A 151 -5.55 13.73 -4.63
CA THR A 151 -5.57 13.31 -6.03
C THR A 151 -6.85 12.52 -6.30
N PRO A 152 -7.41 12.59 -7.53
CA PRO A 152 -8.49 11.69 -7.91
C PRO A 152 -8.05 10.23 -7.78
N ASN A 153 -8.95 9.38 -7.30
CA ASN A 153 -8.75 7.94 -7.30
C ASN A 153 -8.70 7.38 -8.73
N PHE A 154 -8.48 6.08 -8.88
CA PHE A 154 -8.27 5.43 -10.19
C PHE A 154 -9.40 5.62 -11.21
N ASP A 155 -10.65 5.83 -10.78
CA ASP A 155 -11.81 6.06 -11.66
C ASP A 155 -12.30 7.52 -11.66
N GLY A 156 -11.66 8.40 -10.91
CA GLY A 156 -11.97 9.82 -10.82
C GLY A 156 -13.28 10.14 -10.09
N THR A 157 -13.89 9.19 -9.39
CA THR A 157 -15.16 9.40 -8.67
C THR A 157 -14.97 9.89 -7.24
N LEU A 158 -13.80 9.66 -6.66
CA LEU A 158 -13.43 10.04 -5.30
C LEU A 158 -12.06 10.72 -5.30
N GLU A 159 -11.70 11.33 -4.18
CA GLU A 159 -10.37 11.84 -3.92
C GLU A 159 -9.68 11.01 -2.83
N GLU A 160 -8.39 10.84 -2.94
CA GLU A 160 -7.54 10.19 -1.96
C GLU A 160 -6.32 11.04 -1.61
N PRO A 161 -5.79 10.96 -0.38
CA PRO A 161 -4.59 11.70 -0.02
C PRO A 161 -3.36 11.09 -0.69
N THR A 162 -2.49 11.94 -1.26
CA THR A 162 -1.23 11.52 -1.88
C THR A 162 -0.26 10.90 -0.87
N TRP A 163 -0.30 11.39 0.38
CA TRP A 163 0.37 10.82 1.56
C TRP A 163 -0.44 11.12 2.81
N LEU A 164 -0.11 10.48 3.94
CA LEU A 164 -0.71 10.79 5.23
C LEU A 164 0.19 11.78 6.01
N PRO A 165 -0.39 12.64 6.87
CA PRO A 165 0.35 13.65 7.64
C PRO A 165 1.44 13.10 8.54
N ALA A 166 1.27 11.89 9.01
CA ALA A 166 2.18 11.02 9.77
C ALA A 166 2.60 11.54 11.15
N ARG A 167 3.00 12.78 11.33
CA ARG A 167 3.50 13.42 12.57
C ARG A 167 4.76 12.77 13.20
N LEU A 168 5.02 11.51 12.88
CA LEU A 168 6.16 10.71 13.33
C LEU A 168 6.83 10.05 12.13
N PRO A 169 8.14 9.81 12.16
CA PRO A 169 8.87 9.21 11.04
C PRO A 169 8.60 7.69 10.96
N HIS A 170 7.41 7.31 10.50
CA HIS A 170 6.97 5.91 10.43
C HIS A 170 7.89 5.02 9.60
N LEU A 171 8.56 5.59 8.59
CA LEU A 171 9.58 4.89 7.82
C LEU A 171 10.69 4.30 8.71
N LEU A 172 11.11 5.04 9.74
CA LEU A 172 12.11 4.58 10.71
C LEU A 172 11.50 3.76 11.84
N LEU A 173 10.28 4.09 12.27
CA LEU A 173 9.61 3.39 13.38
C LEU A 173 9.33 1.93 13.04
N ASN A 174 8.71 1.67 11.91
CA ASN A 174 8.36 0.32 11.47
C ASN A 174 9.36 -0.30 10.51
N GLY A 175 10.26 0.52 9.97
CA GLY A 175 11.10 0.08 8.88
C GLY A 175 10.31 -0.26 7.62
N THR A 176 10.97 -0.75 6.62
CA THR A 176 10.33 -1.24 5.39
C THR A 176 11.32 -2.05 4.58
N THR A 177 10.81 -3.04 3.87
CA THR A 177 11.53 -3.73 2.81
C THR A 177 10.75 -3.60 1.51
N GLY A 178 11.44 -3.40 0.40
CA GLY A 178 10.78 -3.30 -0.91
C GLY A 178 11.74 -3.66 -2.03
N ILE A 179 11.30 -4.55 -2.92
CA ILE A 179 12.06 -4.97 -4.09
C ILE A 179 11.34 -4.44 -5.31
N ALA A 180 11.99 -3.50 -6.01
CA ALA A 180 11.51 -2.95 -7.26
C ALA A 180 12.39 -3.42 -8.44
N VAL A 181 12.14 -2.90 -9.63
CA VAL A 181 12.99 -3.18 -10.79
C VAL A 181 14.19 -2.24 -10.76
N GLY A 182 15.39 -2.79 -10.69
CA GLY A 182 16.64 -2.02 -10.68
C GLY A 182 17.03 -1.41 -9.34
N MET A 183 16.17 -1.47 -8.32
CA MET A 183 16.50 -1.00 -6.96
C MET A 183 15.71 -1.75 -5.89
N ALA A 184 16.20 -1.69 -4.65
CA ALA A 184 15.54 -2.22 -3.48
C ALA A 184 15.75 -1.27 -2.29
N THR A 185 14.88 -1.34 -1.30
CA THR A 185 15.04 -0.66 -0.02
C THR A 185 14.93 -1.66 1.13
N ASP A 186 15.73 -1.43 2.17
CA ASP A 186 15.68 -2.20 3.41
C ASP A 186 16.04 -1.26 4.58
N VAL A 187 15.02 -0.86 5.33
CA VAL A 187 15.14 0.03 6.48
C VAL A 187 14.72 -0.73 7.73
N PRO A 188 15.61 -0.93 8.72
CA PRO A 188 15.27 -1.62 9.95
C PRO A 188 14.32 -0.77 10.83
N PRO A 189 13.48 -1.39 11.67
CA PRO A 189 12.63 -0.68 12.61
C PRO A 189 13.42 -0.13 13.81
N HIS A 190 13.03 1.05 14.31
CA HIS A 190 13.70 1.74 15.40
C HIS A 190 12.76 2.02 16.57
N ASN A 191 13.33 2.24 17.74
CA ASN A 191 12.58 2.65 18.94
C ASN A 191 12.18 4.13 18.86
N LEU A 192 10.93 4.45 19.20
CA LEU A 192 10.40 5.81 19.16
C LEU A 192 11.22 6.79 20.01
N ASN A 193 11.59 6.40 21.23
CA ASN A 193 12.36 7.27 22.11
C ASN A 193 13.77 7.55 21.57
N GLU A 194 14.39 6.58 20.93
CA GLU A 194 15.69 6.73 20.30
C GLU A 194 15.63 7.69 19.11
N ILE A 195 14.61 7.57 18.26
CA ILE A 195 14.39 8.47 17.13
C ILE A 195 14.13 9.91 17.59
N VAL A 196 13.32 10.08 18.64
CA VAL A 196 13.04 11.43 19.18
C VAL A 196 14.26 12.05 19.84
N SER A 197 15.18 11.23 20.34
CA SER A 197 16.41 11.69 20.99
C SER A 197 17.54 11.99 20.02
N ALA A 198 17.48 11.49 18.79
CA ALA A 198 18.46 11.71 17.73
C ALA A 198 18.20 13.00 16.96
#